data_15babe3d8f8cb83dd4b2dd813d1a02ba
#
_entry.id   15babe3d8f8cb83dd4b2dd813d1a02ba
#
_cell.length_a   1.000
_cell.length_b   1.000
_cell.length_c   1.000
_cell.angle_alpha   90.00
_cell.angle_beta   90.00
_cell.angle_gamma   90.00
#
_symmetry.space_group_name_H-M   'P 1'
#
loop_
_entity.id
_entity.type
_entity.pdbx_description
1 polymer ?
#
loop_
_entity_poly.entity_id
_entity_poly.type
_entity_poly.pdbx_seq_one_letter_code
_entity_poly.pdbx_strand_id
1 'polypeptide(L)'
;MEQLKQQLQAAGILYKENEPLSAHCTFRIGGPADLFVMPRDEDQLCQTVQFCKQSEIRYYLLGNGSNILFADEGFRGAVIDVSAEAAGMGLSIYQNADGDYISAPAGLKLSELCKFALQHGYTGLEFAYGIPGTVGGAVYMNAGAYGGEMKDVLEAVSYLTADGRWVDSEASELDFSYRHSAFEENDACILGAVFHLEKGDPDTIKARMNELMQKRIDKQPLDKPSAGSTFKRPAGAFAAALIDQCGLRDYRHGGAAVSDKHCGFVVNLGGATCADVLALCDEVRAIVKEKTGYDLEKEIRVVK
;
A
#
# COMPACT_ATOMS: atom_id res chain seq x y z
N MET A 1 -25.79 -3.05 9.35
CA MET A 1 -24.73 -2.79 10.36
C MET A 1 -24.89 -3.63 11.63
N GLU A 2 -26.04 -3.64 12.29
CA GLU A 2 -26.23 -4.42 13.55
C GLU A 2 -26.03 -5.94 13.36
N GLN A 3 -26.50 -6.50 12.24
CA GLN A 3 -26.26 -7.92 11.92
C GLN A 3 -24.77 -8.23 11.83
N LEU A 4 -23.98 -7.39 11.13
CA LEU A 4 -22.53 -7.55 11.02
C LEU A 4 -21.85 -7.52 12.40
N LYS A 5 -22.23 -6.56 13.27
CA LYS A 5 -21.68 -6.49 14.63
C LYS A 5 -21.96 -7.77 15.43
N GLN A 6 -23.18 -8.30 15.36
CA GLN A 6 -23.55 -9.55 16.04
C GLN A 6 -22.71 -10.74 15.53
N GLN A 7 -22.49 -10.84 14.20
CA GLN A 7 -21.67 -11.89 13.60
C GLN A 7 -20.20 -11.76 14.06
N LEU A 8 -19.63 -10.54 14.04
CA LEU A 8 -18.25 -10.29 14.50
C LEU A 8 -18.09 -10.64 15.98
N GLN A 9 -19.04 -10.24 16.84
CA GLN A 9 -19.03 -10.57 18.27
C GLN A 9 -19.12 -12.08 18.52
N ALA A 10 -20.02 -12.77 17.81
CA ALA A 10 -20.17 -14.23 17.94
C ALA A 10 -18.92 -14.98 17.51
N ALA A 11 -18.18 -14.47 16.53
CA ALA A 11 -16.90 -15.02 16.06
C ALA A 11 -15.69 -14.57 16.87
N GLY A 12 -15.87 -13.69 17.86
CA GLY A 12 -14.77 -13.14 18.67
C GLY A 12 -13.82 -12.22 17.90
N ILE A 13 -14.32 -11.62 16.81
CA ILE A 13 -13.56 -10.70 15.96
C ILE A 13 -13.66 -9.30 16.56
N LEU A 14 -12.50 -8.67 16.78
CA LEU A 14 -12.43 -7.34 17.36
C LEU A 14 -12.82 -6.28 16.33
N TYR A 15 -13.56 -5.26 16.77
CA TYR A 15 -13.86 -4.09 15.97
C TYR A 15 -14.01 -2.84 16.84
N LYS A 16 -13.89 -1.67 16.23
CA LYS A 16 -14.19 -0.36 16.80
C LYS A 16 -15.25 0.33 15.96
N GLU A 17 -16.09 1.12 16.60
CA GLU A 17 -17.10 1.95 15.93
C GLU A 17 -16.60 3.39 15.82
N ASN A 18 -16.93 4.06 14.71
CA ASN A 18 -16.56 5.46 14.47
C ASN A 18 -15.06 5.71 14.62
N GLU A 19 -14.22 4.75 14.23
CA GLU A 19 -12.76 4.85 14.36
C GLU A 19 -12.17 5.82 13.33
N PRO A 20 -11.40 6.85 13.76
CA PRO A 20 -10.79 7.81 12.86
C PRO A 20 -9.75 7.16 11.92
N LEU A 21 -9.99 7.18 10.61
CA LEU A 21 -9.10 6.58 9.61
C LEU A 21 -7.77 7.33 9.47
N SER A 22 -7.72 8.59 9.92
CA SER A 22 -6.47 9.36 10.03
C SER A 22 -5.43 8.71 10.96
N ALA A 23 -5.84 7.86 11.90
CA ALA A 23 -4.95 7.10 12.77
C ALA A 23 -4.34 5.86 12.07
N HIS A 24 -4.91 5.45 10.94
CA HIS A 24 -4.60 4.19 10.25
C HIS A 24 -4.00 4.40 8.85
N CYS A 25 -3.54 5.60 8.52
CA CYS A 25 -2.84 5.89 7.28
C CYS A 25 -1.65 6.84 7.50
N THR A 26 -0.65 6.72 6.63
CA THR A 26 0.59 7.53 6.74
C THR A 26 0.36 9.01 6.44
N PHE A 27 -0.70 9.37 5.72
CA PHE A 27 -1.07 10.76 5.45
C PHE A 27 -1.69 11.46 6.66
N ARG A 28 -2.22 10.68 7.63
CA ARG A 28 -2.93 11.19 8.81
C ARG A 28 -4.11 12.07 8.48
N ILE A 29 -4.85 11.72 7.42
CA ILE A 29 -6.06 12.39 6.95
C ILE A 29 -7.16 11.35 6.79
N GLY A 30 -8.38 11.68 7.20
CA GLY A 30 -9.56 10.84 7.02
C GLY A 30 -10.52 10.92 8.20
N GLY A 31 -11.81 10.95 7.89
CA GLY A 31 -12.89 10.86 8.84
C GLY A 31 -13.06 9.43 9.40
N PRO A 32 -14.13 9.17 10.16
CA PRO A 32 -14.34 7.89 10.81
C PRO A 32 -14.85 6.81 9.85
N ALA A 33 -14.45 5.56 10.07
CA ALA A 33 -15.15 4.38 9.54
C ALA A 33 -16.36 4.03 10.43
N ASP A 34 -17.46 3.54 9.86
CA ASP A 34 -18.56 3.04 10.67
C ASP A 34 -18.09 1.88 11.55
N LEU A 35 -17.34 0.93 10.96
CA LEU A 35 -16.62 -0.10 11.69
C LEU A 35 -15.17 -0.18 11.21
N PHE A 36 -14.25 -0.33 12.16
CA PHE A 36 -12.86 -0.70 11.92
C PHE A 36 -12.64 -2.08 12.51
N VAL A 37 -12.48 -3.09 11.64
CA VAL A 37 -12.43 -4.50 12.02
C VAL A 37 -11.00 -4.99 12.02
N MET A 38 -10.60 -5.71 13.08
CA MET A 38 -9.24 -6.18 13.31
C MET A 38 -9.21 -7.71 13.43
N PRO A 39 -9.23 -8.45 12.31
CA PRO A 39 -9.07 -9.90 12.34
C PRO A 39 -7.67 -10.25 12.90
N ARG A 40 -7.55 -11.35 13.63
CA ARG A 40 -6.27 -11.80 14.24
C ARG A 40 -5.59 -12.92 13.48
N ASP A 41 -6.29 -13.50 12.53
CA ASP A 41 -5.82 -14.61 11.70
C ASP A 41 -6.57 -14.62 10.38
N GLU A 42 -6.15 -15.49 9.50
CA GLU A 42 -6.72 -15.65 8.17
C GLU A 42 -8.17 -16.14 8.20
N ASP A 43 -8.50 -17.05 9.12
CA ASP A 43 -9.88 -17.54 9.29
C ASP A 43 -10.81 -16.37 9.67
N GLN A 44 -10.40 -15.52 10.60
CA GLN A 44 -11.16 -14.34 10.98
C GLN A 44 -11.26 -13.30 9.85
N LEU A 45 -10.19 -13.13 9.04
CA LEU A 45 -10.22 -12.27 7.86
C LEU A 45 -11.24 -12.79 6.84
N CYS A 46 -11.18 -14.08 6.50
CA CYS A 46 -12.12 -14.73 5.60
C CYS A 46 -13.56 -14.62 6.10
N GLN A 47 -13.80 -14.88 7.39
CA GLN A 47 -15.12 -14.74 8.01
C GLN A 47 -15.61 -13.29 7.94
N THR A 48 -14.76 -12.30 8.23
CA THR A 48 -15.12 -10.88 8.18
C THR A 48 -15.58 -10.47 6.79
N VAL A 49 -14.83 -10.86 5.76
CA VAL A 49 -15.20 -10.59 4.36
C VAL A 49 -16.55 -11.25 4.02
N GLN A 50 -16.75 -12.50 4.44
CA GLN A 50 -18.04 -13.21 4.22
C GLN A 50 -19.20 -12.53 4.96
N PHE A 51 -19.01 -12.11 6.22
CA PHE A 51 -20.05 -11.41 6.99
C PHE A 51 -20.42 -10.07 6.36
N CYS A 52 -19.44 -9.30 5.86
CA CYS A 52 -19.71 -8.06 5.14
C CYS A 52 -20.56 -8.31 3.90
N LYS A 53 -20.24 -9.36 3.10
CA LYS A 53 -21.01 -9.74 1.92
C LYS A 53 -22.43 -10.21 2.25
N GLN A 54 -22.59 -11.08 3.25
CA GLN A 54 -23.90 -11.58 3.68
C GLN A 54 -24.81 -10.47 4.23
N SER A 55 -24.21 -9.44 4.81
CA SER A 55 -24.91 -8.28 5.37
C SER A 55 -25.08 -7.15 4.36
N GLU A 56 -24.58 -7.32 3.12
CA GLU A 56 -24.54 -6.29 2.08
C GLU A 56 -23.85 -4.99 2.54
N ILE A 57 -22.84 -5.12 3.41
CA ILE A 57 -22.06 -3.99 3.92
C ILE A 57 -20.83 -3.80 3.03
N ARG A 58 -20.69 -2.59 2.53
CA ARG A 58 -19.49 -2.16 1.82
C ARG A 58 -18.28 -2.31 2.75
N TYR A 59 -17.16 -2.82 2.22
CA TYR A 59 -15.92 -2.95 2.99
C TYR A 59 -14.72 -2.47 2.20
N TYR A 60 -13.65 -2.16 2.91
CA TYR A 60 -12.34 -1.79 2.36
C TYR A 60 -11.23 -2.55 3.11
N LEU A 61 -10.33 -3.19 2.36
CA LEU A 61 -9.17 -3.90 2.92
C LEU A 61 -8.01 -2.92 3.06
N LEU A 62 -7.54 -2.72 4.27
CA LEU A 62 -6.51 -1.74 4.60
C LEU A 62 -5.24 -2.44 5.08
N GLY A 63 -4.14 -2.28 4.32
CA GLY A 63 -2.79 -2.57 4.80
C GLY A 63 -2.25 -1.40 5.64
N ASN A 64 -1.01 -1.01 5.41
CA ASN A 64 -0.38 0.10 6.16
C ASN A 64 -0.88 1.52 5.80
N GLY A 65 -1.88 1.65 4.92
CA GLY A 65 -2.45 2.94 4.54
C GLY A 65 -1.44 3.93 3.92
N SER A 66 -0.35 3.43 3.29
CA SER A 66 0.77 4.26 2.83
C SER A 66 0.60 4.84 1.43
N ASN A 67 -0.47 4.48 0.72
CA ASN A 67 -0.85 5.03 -0.58
C ASN A 67 -2.32 5.50 -0.61
N ILE A 68 -2.88 5.81 0.56
CA ILE A 68 -4.31 6.07 0.76
C ILE A 68 -4.54 7.49 1.25
N LEU A 69 -5.57 8.13 0.69
CA LEU A 69 -6.18 9.36 1.17
C LEU A 69 -7.66 9.07 1.48
N PHE A 70 -8.03 9.00 2.74
CA PHE A 70 -9.42 8.84 3.15
C PHE A 70 -10.18 10.15 3.10
N ALA A 71 -11.45 10.08 2.68
CA ALA A 71 -12.36 11.22 2.67
C ALA A 71 -12.58 11.82 4.07
N ASP A 72 -12.88 13.10 4.11
CA ASP A 72 -13.14 13.82 5.38
C ASP A 72 -14.41 13.32 6.06
N GLU A 73 -15.41 12.87 5.29
CA GLU A 73 -16.64 12.23 5.77
C GLU A 73 -16.40 10.81 6.32
N GLY A 74 -15.21 10.25 6.07
CA GLY A 74 -14.84 8.89 6.45
C GLY A 74 -15.34 7.83 5.47
N PHE A 75 -15.56 6.61 5.97
CA PHE A 75 -15.98 5.45 5.17
C PHE A 75 -17.29 4.86 5.73
N ARG A 76 -18.33 4.88 4.90
CA ARG A 76 -19.61 4.25 5.25
C ARG A 76 -19.54 2.76 4.95
N GLY A 77 -19.32 1.95 5.99
CA GLY A 77 -19.09 0.53 5.92
C GLY A 77 -18.03 0.03 6.90
N ALA A 78 -17.39 -1.08 6.56
CA ALA A 78 -16.34 -1.68 7.36
C ALA A 78 -14.95 -1.48 6.71
N VAL A 79 -13.99 -0.90 7.43
CA VAL A 79 -12.57 -0.96 7.08
C VAL A 79 -11.96 -2.14 7.81
N ILE A 80 -11.38 -3.08 7.08
CA ILE A 80 -10.79 -4.30 7.60
C ILE A 80 -9.28 -4.12 7.58
N ASP A 81 -8.67 -4.07 8.76
CA ASP A 81 -7.23 -3.98 8.91
C ASP A 81 -6.58 -5.34 8.65
N VAL A 82 -5.81 -5.43 7.58
CA VAL A 82 -5.03 -6.63 7.23
C VAL A 82 -3.54 -6.45 7.51
N SER A 83 -3.14 -5.38 8.24
CA SER A 83 -1.74 -4.98 8.39
C SER A 83 -0.97 -5.73 9.46
N ALA A 84 -1.63 -6.28 10.48
CA ALA A 84 -0.92 -6.67 11.68
C ALA A 84 -0.86 -8.17 11.95
N GLU A 85 -1.97 -8.84 11.98
CA GLU A 85 -2.04 -10.20 12.51
C GLU A 85 -2.95 -11.11 11.69
N ALA A 86 -3.61 -10.54 10.71
CA ALA A 86 -4.70 -11.16 9.97
C ALA A 86 -4.28 -12.27 9.00
N ALA A 87 -3.01 -12.56 8.89
CA ALA A 87 -2.56 -13.59 7.99
C ALA A 87 -1.89 -14.71 8.79
N GLY A 88 -2.61 -15.76 9.03
CA GLY A 88 -2.13 -16.97 9.71
C GLY A 88 -1.02 -17.73 8.97
N MET A 89 -0.61 -17.26 7.79
CA MET A 89 0.58 -17.76 7.11
C MET A 89 1.83 -17.13 7.71
N GLY A 90 2.62 -17.90 8.44
CA GLY A 90 3.93 -17.46 8.90
C GLY A 90 4.90 -17.24 7.74
N LEU A 91 5.92 -16.42 7.96
CA LEU A 91 7.09 -16.40 7.08
C LEU A 91 7.71 -17.80 7.05
N SER A 92 7.86 -18.36 5.86
CA SER A 92 8.49 -19.65 5.67
C SER A 92 9.38 -19.69 4.43
N ILE A 93 10.41 -20.51 4.50
CA ILE A 93 11.28 -20.81 3.35
C ILE A 93 11.00 -22.25 2.95
N TYR A 94 10.85 -22.47 1.67
CA TYR A 94 10.86 -23.81 1.09
C TYR A 94 11.72 -23.83 -0.17
N GLN A 95 12.18 -25.03 -0.50
CA GLN A 95 13.05 -25.27 -1.65
C GLN A 95 12.45 -26.39 -2.48
N ASN A 96 12.54 -26.27 -3.78
CA ASN A 96 12.20 -27.31 -4.72
C ASN A 96 13.28 -27.41 -5.82
N ALA A 97 13.01 -28.19 -6.88
CA ALA A 97 13.94 -28.37 -7.99
C ALA A 97 14.19 -27.06 -8.79
N ASP A 98 13.26 -26.11 -8.73
CA ASP A 98 13.26 -24.88 -9.52
C ASP A 98 13.88 -23.70 -8.78
N GLY A 99 14.05 -23.80 -7.44
CA GLY A 99 14.69 -22.73 -6.67
C GLY A 99 14.30 -22.65 -5.20
N ASP A 100 14.63 -21.50 -4.63
CA ASP A 100 14.36 -21.12 -3.23
C ASP A 100 13.22 -20.10 -3.17
N TYR A 101 12.27 -20.34 -2.28
CA TYR A 101 11.05 -19.55 -2.16
C TYR A 101 10.82 -19.06 -0.75
N ILE A 102 10.32 -17.84 -0.62
CA ILE A 102 9.81 -17.28 0.65
C ILE A 102 8.30 -17.07 0.52
N SER A 103 7.53 -17.72 1.38
CA SER A 103 6.10 -17.43 1.55
C SER A 103 5.93 -16.37 2.65
N ALA A 104 5.11 -15.37 2.38
CA ALA A 104 4.85 -14.27 3.30
C ALA A 104 3.37 -13.87 3.33
N PRO A 105 2.80 -13.61 4.52
CA PRO A 105 1.42 -13.16 4.66
C PRO A 105 1.22 -11.74 4.13
N ALA A 106 0.01 -11.45 3.63
CA ALA A 106 -0.33 -10.14 3.06
C ALA A 106 -0.17 -8.98 4.06
N GLY A 107 -0.44 -9.22 5.34
CA GLY A 107 -0.33 -8.23 6.41
C GLY A 107 1.10 -7.91 6.86
N LEU A 108 2.08 -8.73 6.50
CA LEU A 108 3.48 -8.53 6.88
C LEU A 108 4.05 -7.23 6.29
N LYS A 109 4.79 -6.47 7.10
CA LYS A 109 5.50 -5.28 6.59
C LYS A 109 6.62 -5.69 5.62
N LEU A 110 6.75 -4.97 4.52
CA LEU A 110 7.83 -5.21 3.55
C LEU A 110 9.22 -5.15 4.19
N SER A 111 9.44 -4.24 5.14
CA SER A 111 10.71 -4.16 5.86
C SER A 111 11.04 -5.41 6.67
N GLU A 112 10.04 -6.14 7.15
CA GLU A 112 10.22 -7.41 7.88
C GLU A 112 10.52 -8.55 6.92
N LEU A 113 9.81 -8.62 5.78
CA LEU A 113 10.13 -9.56 4.69
C LEU A 113 11.56 -9.38 4.20
N CYS A 114 11.99 -8.13 3.93
CA CYS A 114 13.36 -7.85 3.47
C CYS A 114 14.42 -8.23 4.51
N LYS A 115 14.17 -7.98 5.80
CA LYS A 115 15.06 -8.42 6.88
C LYS A 115 15.15 -9.93 7.00
N PHE A 116 14.02 -10.63 6.84
CA PHE A 116 13.97 -12.07 6.85
C PHE A 116 14.77 -12.66 5.66
N ALA A 117 14.60 -12.12 4.45
CA ALA A 117 15.39 -12.50 3.27
C ALA A 117 16.89 -12.31 3.51
N LEU A 118 17.31 -11.15 4.04
CA LEU A 118 18.70 -10.86 4.40
C LEU A 118 19.25 -11.87 5.42
N GLN A 119 18.49 -12.18 6.49
CA GLN A 119 18.92 -13.13 7.53
C GLN A 119 19.20 -14.53 6.99
N HIS A 120 18.53 -14.91 5.90
CA HIS A 120 18.69 -16.20 5.26
C HIS A 120 19.55 -16.16 3.97
N GLY A 121 20.17 -14.99 3.68
CA GLY A 121 21.08 -14.82 2.54
C GLY A 121 20.36 -14.85 1.18
N TYR A 122 19.17 -14.26 1.09
CA TYR A 122 18.43 -14.10 -0.16
C TYR A 122 18.46 -12.65 -0.65
N THR A 123 18.83 -12.47 -1.92
CA THR A 123 18.85 -11.19 -2.65
C THR A 123 17.59 -11.02 -3.50
N GLY A 124 17.32 -9.81 -3.96
CA GLY A 124 16.21 -9.46 -4.85
C GLY A 124 15.15 -8.54 -4.22
N LEU A 125 15.08 -8.44 -2.88
CA LEU A 125 14.10 -7.60 -2.17
C LEU A 125 14.68 -6.28 -1.64
N GLU A 126 15.92 -5.93 -1.93
CA GLU A 126 16.57 -4.73 -1.38
C GLU A 126 15.86 -3.43 -1.76
N PHE A 127 15.25 -3.38 -2.95
CA PHE A 127 14.48 -2.23 -3.43
C PHE A 127 13.26 -1.94 -2.55
N ALA A 128 12.68 -2.98 -1.95
CA ALA A 128 11.43 -2.91 -1.18
C ALA A 128 11.64 -2.47 0.28
N TYR A 129 12.86 -2.57 0.82
CA TYR A 129 13.15 -2.37 2.24
C TYR A 129 12.65 -1.04 2.80
N GLY A 130 12.74 0.04 2.03
CA GLY A 130 12.28 1.36 2.43
C GLY A 130 10.81 1.67 2.11
N ILE A 131 10.07 0.79 1.43
CA ILE A 131 8.67 1.02 1.09
C ILE A 131 7.80 0.81 2.35
N PRO A 132 7.01 1.81 2.80
CA PRO A 132 6.25 1.71 4.04
C PRO A 132 4.91 0.98 3.84
N GLY A 133 4.94 -0.20 3.20
CA GLY A 133 3.76 -1.00 2.86
C GLY A 133 3.76 -2.36 3.52
N THR A 134 2.65 -3.07 3.35
CA THR A 134 2.54 -4.52 3.62
C THR A 134 2.75 -5.31 2.32
N VAL A 135 3.00 -6.59 2.44
CA VAL A 135 3.15 -7.52 1.30
C VAL A 135 1.93 -7.44 0.38
N GLY A 136 0.71 -7.60 0.91
CA GLY A 136 -0.52 -7.54 0.11
C GLY A 136 -0.72 -6.19 -0.57
N GLY A 137 -0.47 -5.07 0.14
CA GLY A 137 -0.54 -3.74 -0.46
C GLY A 137 0.50 -3.52 -1.55
N ALA A 138 1.70 -4.11 -1.42
CA ALA A 138 2.75 -4.03 -2.42
C ALA A 138 2.42 -4.88 -3.66
N VAL A 139 1.88 -6.08 -3.48
CA VAL A 139 1.39 -6.93 -4.58
C VAL A 139 0.26 -6.21 -5.32
N TYR A 140 -0.73 -5.70 -4.60
CA TYR A 140 -1.87 -4.95 -5.16
C TYR A 140 -1.43 -3.81 -6.09
N MET A 141 -0.41 -3.06 -5.71
CA MET A 141 0.10 -1.90 -6.45
C MET A 141 1.27 -2.22 -7.39
N ASN A 142 1.71 -3.47 -7.51
CA ASN A 142 3.01 -3.78 -8.09
C ASN A 142 4.07 -2.77 -7.62
N ALA A 143 4.22 -2.63 -6.31
CA ALA A 143 5.05 -1.61 -5.71
C ALA A 143 6.50 -1.75 -6.14
N GLY A 144 7.13 -0.62 -6.46
CA GLY A 144 8.52 -0.63 -6.92
C GLY A 144 9.27 0.64 -6.57
N ALA A 145 10.56 0.52 -6.44
CA ALA A 145 11.50 1.60 -6.18
C ALA A 145 12.89 1.25 -6.72
N TYR A 146 13.68 2.26 -7.11
CA TYR A 146 15.08 2.10 -7.50
C TYR A 146 15.36 1.06 -8.59
N GLY A 147 14.40 0.84 -9.48
CA GLY A 147 14.53 -0.06 -10.64
C GLY A 147 14.03 -1.47 -10.43
N GLY A 148 13.61 -1.86 -9.21
CA GLY A 148 12.91 -3.12 -8.93
C GLY A 148 11.44 -2.90 -8.64
N GLU A 149 10.61 -3.90 -8.90
CA GLU A 149 9.17 -3.94 -8.58
C GLU A 149 8.73 -5.35 -8.17
N MET A 150 7.57 -5.46 -7.51
CA MET A 150 7.11 -6.75 -6.94
C MET A 150 7.08 -7.87 -7.96
N LYS A 151 6.59 -7.64 -9.17
CA LYS A 151 6.53 -8.66 -10.24
C LYS A 151 7.88 -9.27 -10.59
N ASP A 152 9.00 -8.59 -10.31
CA ASP A 152 10.34 -9.09 -10.67
C ASP A 152 10.80 -10.24 -9.76
N VAL A 153 10.15 -10.40 -8.60
CA VAL A 153 10.50 -11.38 -7.56
C VAL A 153 9.32 -12.25 -7.12
N LEU A 154 8.11 -11.93 -7.61
CA LEU A 154 6.88 -12.60 -7.23
C LEU A 154 6.68 -13.87 -8.06
N GLU A 155 6.43 -14.99 -7.40
CA GLU A 155 6.12 -16.29 -8.04
C GLU A 155 4.61 -16.52 -8.09
N ALA A 156 3.93 -16.40 -6.94
CA ALA A 156 2.51 -16.67 -6.83
C ALA A 156 1.85 -15.81 -5.76
N VAL A 157 0.53 -15.68 -5.84
CA VAL A 157 -0.31 -14.97 -4.88
C VAL A 157 -1.49 -15.84 -4.47
N SER A 158 -1.70 -15.95 -3.16
CA SER A 158 -2.89 -16.57 -2.57
C SER A 158 -3.91 -15.48 -2.24
N TYR A 159 -5.16 -15.66 -2.66
CA TYR A 159 -6.21 -14.68 -2.42
C TYR A 159 -7.62 -15.30 -2.35
N LEU A 160 -8.54 -14.59 -1.71
CA LEU A 160 -9.99 -14.86 -1.81
C LEU A 160 -10.57 -14.08 -2.99
N THR A 161 -11.28 -14.77 -3.86
CA THR A 161 -12.06 -14.14 -4.93
C THR A 161 -13.25 -13.36 -4.37
N ALA A 162 -13.87 -12.53 -5.20
CA ALA A 162 -15.09 -11.81 -4.84
C ALA A 162 -16.24 -12.71 -4.38
N ASP A 163 -16.32 -13.97 -4.82
CA ASP A 163 -17.30 -14.96 -4.37
C ASP A 163 -16.82 -15.80 -3.15
N GLY A 164 -15.63 -15.50 -2.62
CA GLY A 164 -15.11 -16.10 -1.38
C GLY A 164 -14.40 -17.44 -1.56
N ARG A 165 -14.00 -17.79 -2.79
CA ARG A 165 -13.18 -18.97 -3.05
C ARG A 165 -11.71 -18.65 -2.84
N TRP A 166 -10.98 -19.56 -2.21
CA TRP A 166 -9.53 -19.51 -2.16
C TRP A 166 -8.93 -19.86 -3.54
N VAL A 167 -7.99 -19.06 -3.99
CA VAL A 167 -7.28 -19.27 -5.26
C VAL A 167 -5.80 -18.96 -5.05
N ASP A 168 -4.94 -19.80 -5.62
CA ASP A 168 -3.52 -19.51 -5.83
C ASP A 168 -3.31 -19.29 -7.33
N SER A 169 -2.73 -18.14 -7.71
CA SER A 169 -2.40 -17.84 -9.09
C SER A 169 -0.92 -17.53 -9.24
N GLU A 170 -0.34 -17.96 -10.34
CA GLU A 170 1.01 -17.55 -10.73
C GLU A 170 1.06 -16.05 -11.01
N ALA A 171 2.19 -15.42 -10.72
CA ALA A 171 2.37 -13.98 -10.94
C ALA A 171 2.16 -13.59 -12.41
N SER A 172 2.48 -14.48 -13.35
CA SER A 172 2.28 -14.30 -14.80
C SER A 172 0.81 -14.12 -15.21
N GLU A 173 -0.14 -14.56 -14.38
CA GLU A 173 -1.59 -14.49 -14.64
C GLU A 173 -2.25 -13.22 -14.07
N LEU A 174 -1.51 -12.39 -13.32
CA LEU A 174 -2.04 -11.31 -12.52
C LEU A 174 -1.87 -9.91 -13.12
N ASP A 175 -1.62 -9.81 -14.43
CA ASP A 175 -1.55 -8.57 -15.23
C ASP A 175 -0.74 -7.43 -14.57
N PHE A 176 0.45 -7.75 -14.06
CA PHE A 176 1.31 -6.77 -13.44
C PHE A 176 1.91 -5.80 -14.45
N SER A 177 1.65 -4.52 -14.25
CA SER A 177 2.29 -3.41 -14.97
C SER A 177 2.65 -2.26 -14.03
N TYR A 178 3.07 -1.12 -14.56
CA TYR A 178 3.48 0.02 -13.72
C TYR A 178 2.34 0.50 -12.81
N ARG A 179 2.48 0.27 -11.50
CA ARG A 179 1.47 0.62 -10.47
C ARG A 179 0.11 -0.01 -10.72
N HIS A 180 0.10 -1.23 -11.24
CA HIS A 180 -1.12 -1.97 -11.58
C HIS A 180 -0.96 -3.47 -11.35
N SER A 181 -2.06 -4.11 -10.97
CA SER A 181 -2.26 -5.56 -10.97
C SER A 181 -3.73 -5.89 -11.21
N ALA A 182 -4.03 -7.12 -11.58
CA ALA A 182 -5.41 -7.62 -11.75
C ALA A 182 -6.31 -7.38 -10.52
N PHE A 183 -5.73 -7.23 -9.34
CA PHE A 183 -6.47 -6.94 -8.10
C PHE A 183 -7.10 -5.55 -8.05
N GLU A 184 -6.74 -4.63 -8.94
CA GLU A 184 -7.42 -3.32 -9.04
C GLU A 184 -8.81 -3.41 -9.65
N GLU A 185 -9.08 -4.46 -10.42
CA GLU A 185 -10.30 -4.63 -11.20
C GLU A 185 -11.26 -5.65 -10.57
N ASN A 186 -10.87 -6.27 -9.47
CA ASN A 186 -11.67 -7.25 -8.77
C ASN A 186 -11.68 -6.97 -7.25
N ASP A 187 -12.72 -7.45 -6.57
CA ASP A 187 -12.86 -7.32 -5.12
C ASP A 187 -12.17 -8.48 -4.37
N ALA A 188 -11.03 -8.96 -4.87
CA ALA A 188 -10.29 -10.03 -4.24
C ALA A 188 -9.52 -9.54 -3.00
N CYS A 189 -9.41 -10.42 -2.01
CA CYS A 189 -8.63 -10.19 -0.80
C CYS A 189 -7.33 -10.97 -0.87
N ILE A 190 -6.20 -10.28 -1.04
CA ILE A 190 -4.87 -10.92 -1.01
C ILE A 190 -4.60 -11.43 0.39
N LEU A 191 -4.25 -12.70 0.52
CA LEU A 191 -3.95 -13.40 1.77
C LEU A 191 -2.45 -13.56 2.00
N GLY A 192 -1.70 -13.82 0.93
CA GLY A 192 -0.25 -14.00 0.98
C GLY A 192 0.38 -14.00 -0.39
N ALA A 193 1.70 -14.03 -0.40
CA ALA A 193 2.50 -14.07 -1.61
C ALA A 193 3.72 -14.97 -1.45
N VAL A 194 4.14 -15.56 -2.54
CA VAL A 194 5.34 -16.39 -2.66
C VAL A 194 6.34 -15.63 -3.52
N PHE A 195 7.57 -15.54 -3.03
CA PHE A 195 8.67 -14.85 -3.69
C PHE A 195 9.74 -15.88 -4.10
N HIS A 196 10.15 -15.85 -5.36
CA HIS A 196 11.28 -16.59 -5.87
C HIS A 196 12.53 -15.74 -5.77
N LEU A 197 13.51 -16.15 -4.97
CA LEU A 197 14.70 -15.36 -4.65
C LEU A 197 15.97 -16.18 -4.82
N GLU A 198 17.04 -15.50 -5.17
CA GLU A 198 18.36 -16.12 -5.34
C GLU A 198 19.21 -15.99 -4.06
N LYS A 199 20.16 -16.90 -3.89
CA LYS A 199 21.18 -16.78 -2.85
C LYS A 199 22.14 -15.65 -3.19
N GLY A 200 22.49 -14.87 -2.17
CA GLY A 200 23.45 -13.76 -2.26
C GLY A 200 24.33 -13.66 -1.02
N ASP A 201 25.34 -12.82 -1.11
CA ASP A 201 26.20 -12.51 0.04
C ASP A 201 25.48 -11.54 1.00
N PRO A 202 25.27 -11.92 2.28
CA PRO A 202 24.50 -11.10 3.24
C PRO A 202 25.10 -9.71 3.47
N ASP A 203 26.41 -9.54 3.40
CA ASP A 203 27.04 -8.22 3.58
C ASP A 203 26.74 -7.31 2.40
N THR A 204 26.75 -7.85 1.19
CA THR A 204 26.38 -7.14 -0.05
C THR A 204 24.90 -6.74 -0.03
N ILE A 205 24.00 -7.67 0.33
CA ILE A 205 22.55 -7.42 0.46
C ILE A 205 22.31 -6.28 1.46
N LYS A 206 22.92 -6.39 2.65
CA LYS A 206 22.80 -5.38 3.71
C LYS A 206 23.32 -4.01 3.28
N ALA A 207 24.47 -3.99 2.60
CA ALA A 207 25.06 -2.76 2.08
C ALA A 207 24.09 -2.09 1.08
N ARG A 208 23.47 -2.87 0.18
CA ARG A 208 22.50 -2.38 -0.79
C ARG A 208 21.24 -1.87 -0.13
N MET A 209 20.64 -2.59 0.83
CA MET A 209 19.50 -2.14 1.61
C MET A 209 19.77 -0.80 2.29
N ASN A 210 20.94 -0.66 2.93
CA ASN A 210 21.34 0.58 3.61
C ASN A 210 21.52 1.74 2.63
N GLU A 211 22.17 1.49 1.49
CA GLU A 211 22.36 2.49 0.42
C GLU A 211 21.00 3.03 -0.07
N LEU A 212 20.05 2.14 -0.37
CA LEU A 212 18.74 2.53 -0.87
C LEU A 212 17.91 3.26 0.20
N MET A 213 18.02 2.83 1.45
CA MET A 213 17.37 3.52 2.56
C MET A 213 17.96 4.93 2.77
N GLN A 214 19.29 5.08 2.70
CA GLN A 214 19.94 6.39 2.82
C GLN A 214 19.50 7.33 1.68
N LYS A 215 19.47 6.85 0.43
CA LYS A 215 18.94 7.63 -0.71
C LYS A 215 17.51 8.09 -0.47
N ARG A 216 16.70 7.27 0.20
CA ARG A 216 15.32 7.61 0.55
C ARG A 216 15.26 8.69 1.62
N ILE A 217 16.02 8.53 2.70
CA ILE A 217 16.15 9.52 3.78
C ILE A 217 16.60 10.87 3.23
N ASP A 218 17.59 10.88 2.34
CA ASP A 218 18.15 12.12 1.79
C ASP A 218 17.16 12.86 0.87
N LYS A 219 16.33 12.12 0.13
CA LYS A 219 15.51 12.69 -0.96
C LYS A 219 14.03 12.85 -0.63
N GLN A 220 13.48 12.08 0.32
CA GLN A 220 12.03 12.06 0.59
C GLN A 220 11.69 12.72 1.93
N PRO A 221 10.51 13.34 2.06
CA PRO A 221 10.06 14.02 3.28
C PRO A 221 9.50 13.02 4.30
N LEU A 222 10.36 12.11 4.81
CA LEU A 222 9.94 11.04 5.73
C LEU A 222 9.52 11.55 7.12
N ASP A 223 9.85 12.78 7.43
CA ASP A 223 9.48 13.51 8.66
C ASP A 223 8.07 14.10 8.62
N LYS A 224 7.44 14.17 7.44
CA LYS A 224 6.10 14.74 7.26
C LYS A 224 5.10 13.66 6.84
N PRO A 225 3.85 13.68 7.36
CA PRO A 225 2.82 12.75 6.92
C PRO A 225 2.51 12.91 5.43
N SER A 226 2.46 11.80 4.69
CA SER A 226 2.16 11.74 3.26
C SER A 226 1.72 10.34 2.85
N ALA A 227 1.21 10.19 1.63
CA ALA A 227 0.91 8.89 1.01
C ALA A 227 1.94 8.54 -0.09
N GLY A 228 3.22 8.88 0.11
CA GLY A 228 4.26 8.65 -0.90
C GLY A 228 4.20 9.60 -2.09
N SER A 229 4.61 9.12 -3.26
CA SER A 229 4.50 9.89 -4.51
C SER A 229 3.03 10.12 -4.85
N THR A 230 2.65 11.38 -5.05
CA THR A 230 1.26 11.78 -5.26
C THR A 230 0.81 11.54 -6.69
N PHE A 231 1.72 11.65 -7.65
CA PHE A 231 1.44 11.50 -9.08
C PHE A 231 2.26 10.38 -9.71
N LYS A 232 1.64 9.63 -10.62
CA LYS A 232 2.31 8.63 -11.47
C LYS A 232 3.37 9.31 -12.33
N ARG A 233 4.38 8.55 -12.73
CA ARG A 233 5.37 9.00 -13.69
C ARG A 233 4.73 9.10 -15.09
N PRO A 234 4.67 10.29 -15.71
CA PRO A 234 4.20 10.39 -17.09
C PRO A 234 5.25 9.82 -18.07
N ALA A 235 4.78 9.41 -19.25
CA ALA A 235 5.67 8.88 -20.28
C ALA A 235 6.74 9.91 -20.66
N GLY A 236 8.02 9.50 -20.62
CA GLY A 236 9.16 10.33 -21.01
C GLY A 236 9.58 11.42 -20.01
N ALA A 237 8.93 11.53 -18.83
CA ALA A 237 9.26 12.55 -17.83
C ALA A 237 9.11 12.03 -16.39
N PHE A 238 9.47 12.87 -15.41
CA PHE A 238 9.30 12.61 -13.99
C PHE A 238 8.36 13.66 -13.40
N ALA A 239 7.25 13.24 -12.77
CA ALA A 239 6.27 14.15 -12.19
C ALA A 239 6.93 15.18 -11.23
N ALA A 240 7.82 14.72 -10.34
CA ALA A 240 8.54 15.59 -9.41
C ALA A 240 9.37 16.67 -10.11
N ALA A 241 10.04 16.33 -11.23
CA ALA A 241 10.83 17.29 -11.98
C ALA A 241 9.97 18.32 -12.71
N LEU A 242 8.84 17.90 -13.28
CA LEU A 242 7.88 18.81 -13.92
C LEU A 242 7.27 19.80 -12.90
N ILE A 243 6.88 19.31 -11.72
CA ILE A 243 6.33 20.13 -10.65
C ILE A 243 7.38 21.14 -10.15
N ASP A 244 8.63 20.73 -9.96
CA ASP A 244 9.74 21.59 -9.56
C ASP A 244 10.07 22.65 -10.63
N GLN A 245 10.13 22.24 -11.89
CA GLN A 245 10.33 23.15 -13.04
C GLN A 245 9.24 24.22 -13.15
N CYS A 246 8.02 23.90 -12.73
CA CYS A 246 6.91 24.86 -12.67
C CYS A 246 7.01 25.84 -11.50
N GLY A 247 7.97 25.69 -10.59
CA GLY A 247 8.15 26.54 -9.41
C GLY A 247 7.16 26.23 -8.29
N LEU A 248 6.64 25.00 -8.21
CA LEU A 248 5.59 24.62 -7.26
C LEU A 248 6.14 23.99 -5.96
N ARG A 249 7.44 24.09 -5.69
CA ARG A 249 8.02 23.69 -4.40
C ARG A 249 7.41 24.52 -3.27
N ASP A 250 6.97 23.85 -2.20
CA ASP A 250 6.25 24.46 -1.06
C ASP A 250 4.93 25.19 -1.43
N TYR A 251 4.38 24.87 -2.62
CA TYR A 251 3.06 25.38 -3.02
C TYR A 251 1.97 24.76 -2.13
N ARG A 252 1.05 25.59 -1.62
CA ARG A 252 0.13 25.21 -0.53
C ARG A 252 -1.32 25.42 -0.89
N HIS A 253 -2.18 24.53 -0.37
CA HIS A 253 -3.62 24.73 -0.30
C HIS A 253 -4.12 24.23 1.06
N GLY A 254 -4.75 25.10 1.86
CA GLY A 254 -5.15 24.76 3.23
C GLY A 254 -3.98 24.23 4.06
N GLY A 255 -4.15 23.05 4.67
CA GLY A 255 -3.11 22.35 5.44
C GLY A 255 -2.17 21.47 4.61
N ALA A 256 -2.41 21.33 3.29
CA ALA A 256 -1.60 20.53 2.40
C ALA A 256 -0.53 21.35 1.66
N ALA A 257 0.61 20.74 1.35
CA ALA A 257 1.68 21.37 0.57
C ALA A 257 2.40 20.38 -0.34
N VAL A 258 2.89 20.87 -1.48
CA VAL A 258 3.96 20.20 -2.23
C VAL A 258 5.21 20.23 -1.37
N SER A 259 5.85 19.08 -1.17
CA SER A 259 7.03 18.99 -0.30
C SER A 259 8.17 19.88 -0.79
N ASP A 260 8.77 20.61 0.13
CA ASP A 260 10.00 21.38 -0.06
C ASP A 260 11.22 20.51 -0.37
N LYS A 261 11.21 19.25 0.04
CA LYS A 261 12.30 18.28 -0.16
C LYS A 261 12.17 17.50 -1.46
N HIS A 262 10.93 17.10 -1.85
CA HIS A 262 10.66 16.29 -3.03
C HIS A 262 9.31 16.66 -3.65
N CYS A 263 9.31 17.38 -4.77
CA CYS A 263 8.09 17.93 -5.39
C CYS A 263 7.07 16.89 -5.87
N GLY A 264 7.42 15.60 -5.92
CA GLY A 264 6.48 14.51 -6.21
C GLY A 264 5.60 14.09 -5.02
N PHE A 265 5.85 14.66 -3.83
CA PHE A 265 5.10 14.37 -2.61
C PHE A 265 4.22 15.55 -2.22
N VAL A 266 2.97 15.28 -1.91
CA VAL A 266 2.12 16.18 -1.14
C VAL A 266 2.20 15.75 0.32
N VAL A 267 2.40 16.71 1.21
CA VAL A 267 2.55 16.48 2.65
C VAL A 267 1.46 17.19 3.45
N ASN A 268 1.10 16.61 4.58
CA ASN A 268 0.23 17.24 5.57
C ASN A 268 1.09 18.06 6.54
N LEU A 269 0.92 19.39 6.54
CA LEU A 269 1.64 20.31 7.43
C LEU A 269 1.01 20.42 8.83
N GLY A 270 -0.07 19.69 9.07
CA GLY A 270 -0.91 19.72 10.25
C GLY A 270 -2.31 20.23 9.93
N GLY A 271 -3.31 19.41 10.23
CA GLY A 271 -4.72 19.78 10.00
C GLY A 271 -5.17 19.82 8.54
N ALA A 272 -4.41 19.24 7.61
CA ALA A 272 -4.86 19.10 6.22
C ALA A 272 -6.08 18.18 6.14
N THR A 273 -7.01 18.54 5.28
CA THR A 273 -8.21 17.75 4.94
C THR A 273 -8.00 17.00 3.62
N CYS A 274 -8.84 16.00 3.36
CA CYS A 274 -8.89 15.34 2.04
C CYS A 274 -9.21 16.35 0.94
N ALA A 275 -10.12 17.27 1.21
CA ALA A 275 -10.48 18.36 0.29
C ALA A 275 -9.28 19.26 -0.05
N ASP A 276 -8.44 19.64 0.94
CA ASP A 276 -7.23 20.43 0.72
C ASP A 276 -6.25 19.70 -0.21
N VAL A 277 -6.01 18.42 0.04
CA VAL A 277 -5.09 17.61 -0.79
C VAL A 277 -5.59 17.48 -2.22
N LEU A 278 -6.88 17.23 -2.41
CA LEU A 278 -7.48 17.10 -3.76
C LEU A 278 -7.43 18.43 -4.51
N ALA A 279 -7.77 19.54 -3.87
CA ALA A 279 -7.69 20.88 -4.46
C ALA A 279 -6.24 21.20 -4.86
N LEU A 280 -5.26 20.96 -3.97
CA LEU A 280 -3.85 21.15 -4.27
C LEU A 280 -3.39 20.29 -5.47
N CYS A 281 -3.81 19.02 -5.53
CA CYS A 281 -3.48 18.14 -6.65
C CYS A 281 -4.04 18.67 -7.97
N ASP A 282 -5.28 19.16 -7.98
CA ASP A 282 -5.93 19.67 -9.19
C ASP A 282 -5.29 20.99 -9.65
N GLU A 283 -4.90 21.89 -8.73
CA GLU A 283 -4.13 23.10 -9.04
C GLU A 283 -2.76 22.78 -9.61
N VAL A 284 -2.01 21.87 -8.97
CA VAL A 284 -0.68 21.42 -9.46
C VAL A 284 -0.80 20.83 -10.87
N ARG A 285 -1.79 19.95 -11.09
CA ARG A 285 -2.06 19.33 -12.39
C ARG A 285 -2.34 20.38 -13.46
N ALA A 286 -3.20 21.36 -13.16
CA ALA A 286 -3.56 22.44 -14.09
C ALA A 286 -2.33 23.28 -14.48
N ILE A 287 -1.53 23.72 -13.51
CA ILE A 287 -0.33 24.53 -13.74
C ILE A 287 0.73 23.76 -14.53
N VAL A 288 0.97 22.48 -14.19
CA VAL A 288 1.93 21.64 -14.91
C VAL A 288 1.46 21.42 -16.36
N LYS A 289 0.18 21.13 -16.57
CA LYS A 289 -0.38 20.93 -17.90
C LYS A 289 -0.25 22.20 -18.76
N GLU A 290 -0.57 23.36 -18.21
CA GLU A 290 -0.45 24.66 -18.90
C GLU A 290 1.01 24.96 -19.30
N LYS A 291 1.96 24.76 -18.38
CA LYS A 291 3.37 25.16 -18.60
C LYS A 291 4.19 24.13 -19.39
N THR A 292 3.85 22.85 -19.33
CA THR A 292 4.69 21.76 -19.85
C THR A 292 3.99 20.87 -20.88
N GLY A 293 2.66 20.92 -20.98
CA GLY A 293 1.84 20.04 -21.79
C GLY A 293 1.58 18.66 -21.20
N TYR A 294 2.24 18.30 -20.10
CA TYR A 294 2.03 17.01 -19.41
C TYR A 294 0.79 17.04 -18.52
N ASP A 295 -0.08 16.03 -18.66
CA ASP A 295 -1.24 15.84 -17.79
C ASP A 295 -0.87 14.82 -16.71
N LEU A 296 -0.81 15.26 -15.44
CA LEU A 296 -0.41 14.39 -14.32
C LEU A 296 -1.61 13.57 -13.84
N GLU A 297 -1.39 12.26 -13.62
CA GLU A 297 -2.35 11.34 -13.03
C GLU A 297 -1.98 11.07 -11.57
N LYS A 298 -2.99 11.08 -10.67
CA LYS A 298 -2.77 10.75 -9.25
C LYS A 298 -2.39 9.27 -9.08
N GLU A 299 -1.35 9.00 -8.28
CA GLU A 299 -0.96 7.64 -7.86
C GLU A 299 -1.64 7.27 -6.52
N ILE A 300 -1.88 8.26 -5.65
CA ILE A 300 -2.58 8.05 -4.39
C ILE A 300 -4.03 7.65 -4.62
N ARG A 301 -4.52 6.70 -3.83
CA ARG A 301 -5.90 6.19 -3.92
C ARG A 301 -6.80 6.94 -2.94
N VAL A 302 -7.84 7.55 -3.48
CA VAL A 302 -8.85 8.26 -2.67
C VAL A 302 -9.96 7.28 -2.30
N VAL A 303 -10.21 7.10 -1.00
CA VAL A 303 -11.22 6.19 -0.46
C VAL A 303 -12.33 7.02 0.18
N LYS A 304 -13.57 6.85 -0.35
CA LYS A 304 -14.77 7.58 0.05
C LYS A 304 -15.84 6.65 0.58
#